data_bebbb1dd583bfc1d3dd911007ade308c
#
_entry.id   bebbb1dd583bfc1d3dd911007ade308c
#
_cell.length_a   1.000
_cell.length_b   1.000
_cell.length_c   1.000
_cell.angle_alpha   90.00
_cell.angle_beta   90.00
_cell.angle_gamma   90.00
#
_symmetry.space_group_name_H-M   'P 1'
#
loop_
_entity.id
_entity.type
_entity.pdbx_description
1 polymer ?
#
loop_
_entity_poly.entity_id
_entity_poly.type
_entity_poly.pdbx_seq_one_letter_code
_entity_poly.pdbx_strand_id
1 'polypeptide(L)'
;MTLQLSLSVRIVEAACKTKLHVPFSDLVSIAADTGYDAVCMRASAGGVHTPFEELCSMREVVESYGLHISMVTADFNVPLNNADGPNSLRDIGPSLNVAKAFDCDLIRVCLKNDADILHAREAAKQAADHGIRLVHQCHTTSI
;
A
#
# COMPACT_ATOMS: atom_id res chain seq x y z
N MET A 1 -25.42 -0.84 1.29
CA MET A 1 -23.94 -0.87 1.20
C MET A 1 -23.54 0.02 0.04
N THR A 2 -22.87 1.12 0.29
CA THR A 2 -22.43 2.04 -0.76
C THR A 2 -21.07 1.56 -1.28
N LEU A 3 -20.93 1.44 -2.60
CA LEU A 3 -19.65 1.11 -3.22
C LEU A 3 -18.69 2.29 -3.04
N GLN A 4 -17.50 2.03 -2.55
CA GLN A 4 -16.44 3.04 -2.44
C GLN A 4 -15.43 2.88 -3.58
N LEU A 5 -15.01 4.00 -4.16
CA LEU A 5 -14.02 4.06 -5.23
C LEU A 5 -12.66 4.50 -4.68
N SER A 6 -11.62 3.75 -5.01
CA SER A 6 -10.25 4.08 -4.60
C SER A 6 -9.34 4.28 -5.80
N LEU A 7 -8.67 5.44 -5.85
CA LEU A 7 -7.70 5.75 -6.90
C LEU A 7 -6.32 5.22 -6.52
N SER A 8 -5.72 4.41 -7.36
CA SER A 8 -4.36 3.92 -7.11
C SER A 8 -3.31 4.96 -7.49
N VAL A 9 -2.36 5.20 -6.59
CA VAL A 9 -1.13 5.99 -6.85
C VAL A 9 -0.41 5.53 -8.12
N ARG A 10 -0.59 4.29 -8.54
CA ARG A 10 0.01 3.74 -9.76
C ARG A 10 -0.27 4.56 -11.02
N ILE A 11 -1.38 5.27 -11.09
CA ILE A 11 -1.77 6.05 -12.28
C ILE A 11 -0.77 7.17 -12.60
N VAL A 12 -0.09 7.69 -11.59
CA VAL A 12 0.93 8.75 -11.71
C VAL A 12 2.34 8.26 -11.41
N GLU A 13 2.52 6.94 -11.30
CA GLU A 13 3.81 6.33 -10.99
C GLU A 13 4.74 6.40 -12.19
N ALA A 14 5.97 6.86 -12.00
CA ALA A 14 6.99 6.87 -13.04
C ALA A 14 7.35 5.43 -13.46
N ALA A 15 7.88 5.25 -14.67
CA ALA A 15 8.28 3.94 -15.18
C ALA A 15 9.29 3.21 -14.27
N CYS A 16 10.16 3.97 -13.58
CA CYS A 16 11.10 3.42 -12.58
C CYS A 16 10.41 2.95 -11.29
N LYS A 17 9.13 3.29 -11.07
CA LYS A 17 8.31 2.93 -9.90
C LYS A 17 8.88 3.39 -8.54
N THR A 18 9.80 4.34 -8.53
CA THR A 18 10.42 4.88 -7.32
C THR A 18 9.99 6.31 -7.01
N LYS A 19 9.24 6.93 -7.92
CA LYS A 19 8.74 8.30 -7.78
C LYS A 19 7.45 8.50 -8.57
N LEU A 20 6.79 9.60 -8.31
CA LEU A 20 5.61 10.05 -9.05
C LEU A 20 5.98 11.07 -10.14
N HIS A 21 5.17 11.14 -11.19
CA HIS A 21 5.26 12.15 -12.24
C HIS A 21 4.66 13.49 -11.84
N VAL A 22 3.73 13.47 -10.86
CA VAL A 22 3.06 14.67 -10.33
C VAL A 22 3.21 14.69 -8.81
N PRO A 23 3.11 15.86 -8.16
CA PRO A 23 3.05 15.96 -6.71
C PRO A 23 1.92 15.09 -6.14
N PHE A 24 2.16 14.48 -4.98
CA PHE A 24 1.15 13.64 -4.33
C PHE A 24 -0.14 14.41 -4.01
N SER A 25 -0.01 15.67 -3.58
CA SER A 25 -1.15 16.57 -3.34
C SER A 25 -2.05 16.75 -4.56
N ASP A 26 -1.45 16.84 -5.75
CA ASP A 26 -2.20 17.03 -7.00
C ASP A 26 -3.00 15.76 -7.34
N LEU A 27 -2.42 14.56 -7.11
CA LEU A 27 -3.15 13.30 -7.25
C LEU A 27 -4.34 13.24 -6.30
N VAL A 28 -4.15 13.65 -5.04
CA VAL A 28 -5.21 13.64 -4.03
C VAL A 28 -6.33 14.61 -4.41
N SER A 29 -5.99 15.81 -4.89
CA SER A 29 -6.96 16.79 -5.39
C SER A 29 -7.77 16.22 -6.57
N ILE A 30 -7.09 15.62 -7.56
CA ILE A 30 -7.75 14.98 -8.71
C ILE A 30 -8.70 13.87 -8.24
N ALA A 31 -8.28 13.04 -7.27
CA ALA A 31 -9.13 11.97 -6.74
C ALA A 31 -10.42 12.55 -6.12
N ALA A 32 -10.30 13.59 -5.31
CA ALA A 32 -11.45 14.26 -4.69
C ALA A 32 -12.38 14.88 -5.74
N ASP A 33 -11.82 15.64 -6.69
CA ASP A 33 -12.57 16.34 -7.73
C ASP A 33 -13.30 15.39 -8.69
N THR A 34 -12.80 14.17 -8.83
CA THR A 34 -13.40 13.15 -9.72
C THR A 34 -14.30 12.15 -8.99
N GLY A 35 -14.56 12.37 -7.69
CA GLY A 35 -15.54 11.59 -6.92
C GLY A 35 -15.04 10.25 -6.40
N TYR A 36 -13.73 10.09 -6.21
CA TYR A 36 -13.19 8.97 -5.46
C TYR A 36 -13.39 9.18 -3.96
N ASP A 37 -13.49 8.08 -3.21
CA ASP A 37 -13.64 8.07 -1.75
C ASP A 37 -12.28 7.86 -1.05
N ALA A 38 -11.31 7.29 -1.77
CA ALA A 38 -10.05 6.85 -1.18
C ALA A 38 -8.88 6.86 -2.16
N VAL A 39 -7.67 6.75 -1.60
CA VAL A 39 -6.42 6.52 -2.34
C VAL A 39 -5.79 5.20 -1.91
N CYS A 40 -5.33 4.41 -2.87
CA CYS A 40 -4.55 3.20 -2.62
C CYS A 40 -3.06 3.51 -2.76
N MET A 41 -2.31 3.36 -1.66
CA MET A 41 -0.91 3.75 -1.56
C MET A 41 0.05 2.72 -2.12
N ARG A 42 1.16 3.21 -2.67
CA ARG A 42 2.29 2.40 -3.14
C ARG A 42 3.59 2.99 -2.62
N ALA A 43 4.62 2.14 -2.54
CA ALA A 43 5.95 2.54 -2.04
C ALA A 43 6.61 3.67 -2.84
N SER A 44 6.21 3.89 -4.09
CA SER A 44 6.65 5.03 -4.92
C SER A 44 6.22 6.39 -4.40
N ALA A 45 5.13 6.46 -3.63
CA ALA A 45 4.67 7.67 -2.95
C ALA A 45 5.09 7.68 -1.48
N GLY A 46 4.85 6.57 -0.76
CA GLY A 46 5.22 6.40 0.63
C GLY A 46 5.18 4.94 1.02
N GLY A 47 6.26 4.44 1.59
CA GLY A 47 6.46 3.04 1.93
C GLY A 47 7.40 2.83 3.09
N VAL A 48 7.95 1.62 3.22
CA VAL A 48 8.80 1.21 4.35
C VAL A 48 10.10 2.04 4.48
N HIS A 49 10.50 2.75 3.45
CA HIS A 49 11.67 3.63 3.45
C HIS A 49 11.35 5.08 3.82
N THR A 50 10.07 5.40 3.97
CA THR A 50 9.60 6.76 4.26
C THR A 50 9.52 6.94 5.78
N PRO A 51 10.02 8.05 6.34
CA PRO A 51 9.88 8.35 7.76
C PRO A 51 8.42 8.34 8.21
N PHE A 52 8.17 7.86 9.43
CA PHE A 52 6.81 7.71 9.97
C PHE A 52 6.03 9.02 9.98
N GLU A 53 6.68 10.11 10.37
CA GLU A 53 6.10 11.46 10.42
C GLU A 53 5.72 11.96 9.03
N GLU A 54 6.51 11.63 8.01
CA GLU A 54 6.20 11.99 6.63
C GLU A 54 4.98 11.21 6.12
N LEU A 55 4.87 9.91 6.44
CA LEU A 55 3.68 9.12 6.14
C LEU A 55 2.43 9.70 6.82
N CYS A 56 2.54 10.12 8.09
CA CYS A 56 1.45 10.80 8.79
C CYS A 56 1.03 12.09 8.10
N SER A 57 2.00 12.91 7.67
CA SER A 57 1.72 14.15 6.94
C SER A 57 1.03 13.88 5.60
N MET A 58 1.40 12.81 4.90
CA MET A 58 0.71 12.40 3.67
C MET A 58 -0.74 11.98 3.95
N ARG A 59 -0.99 11.26 5.05
CA ARG A 59 -2.35 10.94 5.48
C ARG A 59 -3.17 12.19 5.72
N GLU A 60 -2.64 13.17 6.45
CA GLU A 60 -3.31 14.44 6.71
C GLU A 60 -3.70 15.17 5.42
N VAL A 61 -2.84 15.14 4.39
CA VAL A 61 -3.18 15.66 3.06
C VAL A 61 -4.39 14.94 2.49
N VAL A 62 -4.43 13.60 2.52
CA VAL A 62 -5.57 12.81 2.01
C VAL A 62 -6.86 13.14 2.77
N GLU A 63 -6.80 13.19 4.10
CA GLU A 63 -7.93 13.48 4.98
C GLU A 63 -8.46 14.92 4.79
N SER A 64 -7.58 15.88 4.50
CA SER A 64 -7.97 17.28 4.25
C SER A 64 -8.87 17.45 3.02
N TYR A 65 -8.83 16.50 2.08
CA TYR A 65 -9.73 16.44 0.93
C TYR A 65 -10.97 15.57 1.15
N GLY A 66 -11.19 15.08 2.38
CA GLY A 66 -12.31 14.21 2.72
C GLY A 66 -12.16 12.77 2.24
N LEU A 67 -10.95 12.38 1.82
CA LEU A 67 -10.63 11.03 1.39
C LEU A 67 -9.99 10.22 2.54
N HIS A 68 -9.84 8.91 2.34
CA HIS A 68 -9.06 8.06 3.24
C HIS A 68 -8.08 7.16 2.45
N ILE A 69 -7.17 6.51 3.15
CA ILE A 69 -6.26 5.54 2.53
C ILE A 69 -6.88 4.15 2.66
N SER A 70 -7.22 3.55 1.54
CA SER A 70 -7.96 2.27 1.50
C SER A 70 -7.07 1.04 1.61
N MET A 71 -5.82 1.13 1.16
CA MET A 71 -4.89 0.01 1.12
C MET A 71 -3.46 0.52 0.96
N VAL A 72 -2.51 -0.16 1.58
CA VAL A 72 -1.08 0.01 1.31
C VAL A 72 -0.51 -1.22 0.61
N THR A 73 0.56 -1.05 -0.14
CA THR A 73 1.25 -2.15 -0.80
C THR A 73 2.55 -2.46 -0.06
N ALA A 74 2.74 -3.71 0.34
CA ALA A 74 3.94 -4.20 1.00
C ALA A 74 5.05 -4.52 -0.01
N ASP A 75 5.53 -3.50 -0.71
CA ASP A 75 6.64 -3.60 -1.66
C ASP A 75 7.88 -2.98 -1.03
N PHE A 76 8.95 -3.77 -0.87
CA PHE A 76 10.21 -3.29 -0.32
C PHE A 76 11.06 -2.59 -1.38
N ASN A 77 11.16 -3.20 -2.53
CA ASN A 77 11.98 -2.70 -3.63
C ASN A 77 11.09 -2.63 -4.87
N VAL A 78 10.58 -1.46 -5.13
CA VAL A 78 9.53 -1.27 -6.13
C VAL A 78 9.94 -1.72 -7.54
N PRO A 79 11.15 -1.43 -8.05
CA PRO A 79 11.55 -1.92 -9.37
C PRO A 79 11.71 -3.44 -9.45
N LEU A 80 11.98 -4.10 -8.31
CA LEU A 80 12.28 -5.51 -8.21
C LEU A 80 11.18 -6.31 -7.47
N ASN A 81 10.02 -5.74 -7.25
CA ASN A 81 8.96 -6.36 -6.47
C ASN A 81 8.52 -7.74 -7.01
N ASN A 82 8.73 -8.01 -8.29
CA ASN A 82 8.43 -9.31 -8.88
C ASN A 82 9.30 -10.45 -8.31
N ALA A 83 10.54 -10.15 -7.94
CA ALA A 83 11.44 -11.11 -7.30
C ALA A 83 11.34 -11.05 -5.77
N ASP A 84 11.34 -9.84 -5.20
CA ASP A 84 11.49 -9.59 -3.77
C ASP A 84 10.16 -9.36 -3.04
N GLY A 85 9.04 -9.24 -3.76
CA GLY A 85 7.72 -8.97 -3.18
C GLY A 85 7.35 -9.89 -2.00
N PRO A 86 7.58 -11.21 -2.07
CA PRO A 86 7.30 -12.11 -0.96
C PRO A 86 8.17 -11.91 0.28
N ASN A 87 9.27 -11.14 0.21
CA ASN A 87 10.13 -10.89 1.37
C ASN A 87 9.39 -10.11 2.46
N SER A 88 8.40 -9.30 2.12
CA SER A 88 7.54 -8.62 3.08
C SER A 88 6.78 -9.59 4.01
N LEU A 89 6.52 -10.81 3.56
CA LEU A 89 5.87 -11.85 4.35
C LEU A 89 6.77 -12.44 5.42
N ARG A 90 8.10 -12.36 5.25
CA ARG A 90 9.09 -12.87 6.22
C ARG A 90 9.35 -11.87 7.35
N ASP A 91 9.11 -10.58 7.06
CA ASP A 91 9.15 -9.50 8.04
C ASP A 91 8.09 -8.47 7.68
N ILE A 92 6.89 -8.66 8.21
CA ILE A 92 5.74 -7.77 7.93
C ILE A 92 5.77 -6.48 8.77
N GLY A 93 6.59 -6.44 9.84
CA GLY A 93 6.64 -5.33 10.78
C GLY A 93 6.78 -3.95 10.13
N PRO A 94 7.73 -3.72 9.21
CA PRO A 94 7.85 -2.44 8.51
C PRO A 94 6.56 -2.03 7.76
N SER A 95 5.89 -2.97 7.11
CA SER A 95 4.62 -2.71 6.40
C SER A 95 3.47 -2.43 7.37
N LEU A 96 3.45 -3.06 8.55
CA LEU A 96 2.49 -2.74 9.61
C LEU A 96 2.66 -1.30 10.10
N ASN A 97 3.90 -0.81 10.22
CA ASN A 97 4.17 0.57 10.60
C ASN A 97 3.67 1.56 9.54
N VAL A 98 3.85 1.25 8.25
CA VAL A 98 3.29 2.06 7.16
C VAL A 98 1.76 2.10 7.23
N ALA A 99 1.11 0.95 7.41
CA ALA A 99 -0.35 0.88 7.55
C ALA A 99 -0.87 1.67 8.74
N LYS A 100 -0.17 1.61 9.89
CA LYS A 100 -0.51 2.40 11.08
C LYS A 100 -0.35 3.90 10.84
N ALA A 101 0.74 4.34 10.20
CA ALA A 101 0.94 5.75 9.87
C ALA A 101 -0.18 6.30 8.99
N PHE A 102 -0.68 5.48 8.09
CA PHE A 102 -1.77 5.80 7.17
C PHE A 102 -3.18 5.55 7.72
N ASP A 103 -3.30 5.08 8.96
CA ASP A 103 -4.58 4.65 9.56
C ASP A 103 -5.37 3.69 8.64
N CYS A 104 -4.66 2.70 8.10
CA CYS A 104 -5.16 1.78 7.08
C CYS A 104 -5.17 0.35 7.61
N ASP A 105 -6.28 -0.36 7.46
CA ASP A 105 -6.45 -1.73 7.95
C ASP A 105 -6.19 -2.82 6.90
N LEU A 106 -5.67 -2.44 5.71
CA LEU A 106 -5.49 -3.36 4.61
C LEU A 106 -4.10 -3.24 3.98
N ILE A 107 -3.36 -4.35 3.96
CA ILE A 107 -2.05 -4.45 3.30
C ILE A 107 -2.14 -5.46 2.16
N ARG A 108 -1.77 -5.04 0.96
CA ARG A 108 -1.59 -5.93 -0.17
C ARG A 108 -0.20 -6.56 -0.14
N VAL A 109 -0.16 -7.88 -0.15
CA VAL A 109 1.07 -8.68 -0.20
C VAL A 109 1.17 -9.47 -1.50
N CYS A 110 2.34 -10.04 -1.78
CA CYS A 110 2.61 -10.85 -2.95
C CYS A 110 3.07 -12.25 -2.53
N LEU A 111 2.46 -13.28 -3.13
CA LEU A 111 2.90 -14.67 -3.06
C LEU A 111 3.33 -15.11 -4.46
N LYS A 112 4.42 -15.85 -4.55
CA LYS A 112 4.99 -16.33 -5.83
C LYS A 112 5.05 -17.85 -5.94
N ASN A 113 5.09 -18.55 -4.81
CA ASN A 113 5.21 -19.99 -4.75
C ASN A 113 4.63 -20.54 -3.44
N ASP A 114 4.48 -21.86 -3.36
CA ASP A 114 3.90 -22.54 -2.20
C ASP A 114 4.65 -22.28 -0.88
N ALA A 115 5.97 -22.08 -0.94
CA ALA A 115 6.76 -21.78 0.25
C ALA A 115 6.36 -20.43 0.90
N ASP A 116 5.81 -19.49 0.14
CA ASP A 116 5.35 -18.21 0.66
C ASP A 116 4.08 -18.35 1.52
N ILE A 117 3.31 -19.44 1.37
CA ILE A 117 2.05 -19.66 2.10
C ILE A 117 2.28 -19.72 3.61
N LEU A 118 3.33 -20.41 4.05
CA LEU A 118 3.65 -20.49 5.49
C LEU A 118 3.99 -19.10 6.06
N HIS A 119 4.80 -18.33 5.34
CA HIS A 119 5.14 -16.97 5.73
C HIS A 119 3.92 -16.04 5.72
N ALA A 120 3.03 -16.19 4.72
CA ALA A 120 1.78 -15.42 4.65
C ALA A 120 0.86 -15.69 5.85
N ARG A 121 0.79 -16.94 6.31
CA ARG A 121 -0.01 -17.30 7.50
C ARG A 121 0.54 -16.64 8.77
N GLU A 122 1.85 -16.66 8.98
CA GLU A 122 2.46 -16.02 10.15
C GLU A 122 2.36 -14.49 10.07
N ALA A 123 2.60 -13.91 8.90
CA ALA A 123 2.40 -12.47 8.68
C ALA A 123 0.95 -12.05 8.93
N ALA A 124 -0.03 -12.86 8.49
CA ALA A 124 -1.45 -12.58 8.71
C ALA A 124 -1.84 -12.62 10.19
N LYS A 125 -1.27 -13.52 10.99
CA LYS A 125 -1.49 -13.54 12.44
C LYS A 125 -0.94 -12.26 13.09
N GLN A 126 0.29 -11.88 12.75
CA GLN A 126 0.89 -10.64 13.25
C GLN A 126 0.06 -9.41 12.86
N ALA A 127 -0.42 -9.34 11.61
CA ALA A 127 -1.27 -8.25 11.15
C ALA A 127 -2.61 -8.21 11.92
N ALA A 128 -3.23 -9.36 12.16
CA ALA A 128 -4.49 -9.46 12.89
C ALA A 128 -4.38 -8.94 14.33
N ASP A 129 -3.24 -9.15 15.02
CA ASP A 129 -2.98 -8.60 16.35
C ASP A 129 -3.00 -7.06 16.37
N HIS A 130 -2.89 -6.42 15.21
CA HIS A 130 -2.98 -4.98 15.01
C HIS A 130 -4.27 -4.52 14.33
N GLY A 131 -5.24 -5.43 14.15
CA GLY A 131 -6.48 -5.12 13.43
C GLY A 131 -6.30 -4.93 11.92
N ILE A 132 -5.18 -5.38 11.35
CA ILE A 132 -4.83 -5.22 9.94
C ILE A 132 -5.03 -6.55 9.21
N ARG A 133 -5.58 -6.48 7.99
CA ARG A 133 -5.81 -7.62 7.12
C ARG A 133 -4.78 -7.65 6.00
N LEU A 134 -4.33 -8.84 5.62
CA LEU A 134 -3.50 -9.05 4.45
C LEU A 134 -4.34 -9.56 3.28
N VAL A 135 -4.10 -9.03 2.09
CA VAL A 135 -4.73 -9.47 0.85
C VAL A 135 -3.67 -9.75 -0.21
N HIS A 136 -3.91 -10.78 -1.02
CA HIS A 136 -3.04 -11.13 -2.13
C HIS A 136 -3.66 -10.68 -3.46
N GLN A 137 -2.88 -10.01 -4.30
CA GLN A 137 -3.27 -9.75 -5.68
C GLN A 137 -2.70 -10.85 -6.58
N CYS A 138 -3.59 -11.66 -7.16
CA CYS A 138 -3.20 -12.66 -8.14
C CYS A 138 -2.71 -12.01 -9.43
N HIS A 139 -1.59 -12.50 -9.94
CA HIS A 139 -1.06 -12.17 -11.26
C HIS A 139 -0.96 -13.45 -12.08
N THR A 140 -0.93 -13.33 -13.40
CA THR A 140 -0.81 -14.50 -14.30
C THR A 140 0.48 -15.32 -14.12
N THR A 141 1.48 -14.74 -13.46
CA THR A 141 2.77 -15.35 -13.15
C THR A 141 2.94 -15.71 -11.67
N SER A 142 1.88 -15.61 -10.87
CA SER A 142 1.85 -15.96 -9.46
C SER A 142 0.80 -17.06 -9.22
N ILE A 143 0.96 -17.80 -8.13
CA ILE A 143 -0.02 -18.76 -7.63
C ILE A 143 -1.37 -18.04 -7.40
#